data_1df12e071feef44d41bf6c734783cb4c
#
_entry.id   1df12e071feef44d41bf6c734783cb4c
#
_cell.length_a   1.000
_cell.length_b   1.000
_cell.length_c   1.000
_cell.angle_alpha   90.00
_cell.angle_beta   90.00
_cell.angle_gamma   90.00
#
_symmetry.space_group_name_H-M   'P 1'
#
loop_
_entity.id
_entity.type
_entity.pdbx_description
1 polymer ?
#
loop_
_entity_poly.entity_id
_entity_poly.type
_entity_poly.pdbx_seq_one_letter_code
_entity_poly.pdbx_strand_id
1 'polypeptide(L)'
;MTDVSRVLSPEFKRAGSRVVWLRPGRRGLLPEPKSLLALLARAQDLRVRGEALAVGTPAFGGPAALVLRMSMGNGFGFAFDDGLALAELFGPARGSFVVELAEGVSDLESAEFDCTALGRVLEARRATLGGESVGMDELEELYEGALEDVFPVRCDAGELVSLPDAWPAPADRAVPRPPHGAARPRFLIPVFPGTNCEYESARAVERAGGEAEVLVVRTLTPEAMKESVDRFAARLGASQALFLPGGSPNGDEPDGSGKFIAIFLR
;
A
#
# COMPACT_ATOMS: atom_id res chain seq x y z
N MET A 1 4.73 -8.00 -10.88
CA MET A 1 3.32 -8.47 -10.95
C MET A 1 2.96 -8.57 -12.42
N THR A 2 2.58 -9.73 -12.89
CA THR A 2 2.33 -9.99 -14.32
C THR A 2 0.85 -9.94 -14.70
N ASP A 3 -0.05 -10.03 -13.71
CA ASP A 3 -1.49 -10.04 -13.92
C ASP A 3 -2.20 -9.35 -12.76
N VAL A 4 -2.74 -8.17 -13.00
CA VAL A 4 -3.46 -7.37 -11.98
C VAL A 4 -4.82 -7.95 -11.61
N SER A 5 -5.42 -8.77 -12.48
CA SER A 5 -6.71 -9.43 -12.21
C SER A 5 -6.62 -10.49 -11.11
N ARG A 6 -5.41 -10.90 -10.75
CA ARG A 6 -5.13 -11.89 -9.71
C ARG A 6 -4.59 -11.29 -8.41
N VAL A 7 -4.70 -9.98 -8.24
CA VAL A 7 -4.39 -9.32 -6.97
C VAL A 7 -5.55 -9.56 -6.01
N LEU A 8 -5.22 -9.99 -4.79
CA LEU A 8 -6.20 -10.17 -3.71
C LEU A 8 -6.05 -9.03 -2.71
N SER A 9 -7.16 -8.49 -2.28
CA SER A 9 -7.23 -7.57 -1.16
C SER A 9 -7.58 -8.35 0.13
N PRO A 10 -7.25 -7.82 1.31
CA PRO A 10 -7.37 -8.59 2.55
C PRO A 10 -8.80 -8.74 3.09
N GLU A 11 -9.74 -7.86 2.73
CA GLU A 11 -11.11 -7.91 3.24
C GLU A 11 -11.86 -9.16 2.77
N PHE A 12 -12.72 -9.73 3.62
CA PHE A 12 -13.54 -10.89 3.27
C PHE A 12 -14.50 -10.61 2.12
N LYS A 13 -14.72 -11.61 1.27
CA LYS A 13 -15.47 -11.47 0.02
C LYS A 13 -16.85 -12.14 0.07
N ARG A 14 -17.04 -13.16 0.91
CA ARG A 14 -18.25 -13.99 0.82
C ARG A 14 -18.69 -14.52 2.18
N ALA A 15 -19.94 -14.28 2.54
CA ALA A 15 -20.56 -14.91 3.69
C ALA A 15 -20.60 -16.45 3.54
N GLY A 16 -20.38 -17.18 4.63
CA GLY A 16 -20.33 -18.64 4.69
C GLY A 16 -18.98 -19.24 4.29
N SER A 17 -18.05 -18.48 3.70
CA SER A 17 -16.72 -18.97 3.35
C SER A 17 -15.93 -19.39 4.59
N ARG A 18 -15.09 -20.42 4.41
CA ARG A 18 -14.16 -20.89 5.44
C ARG A 18 -12.92 -20.01 5.47
N VAL A 19 -12.43 -19.78 6.68
CA VAL A 19 -11.18 -19.05 6.89
C VAL A 19 -10.21 -19.94 7.66
N VAL A 20 -8.99 -20.00 7.17
CA VAL A 20 -7.90 -20.79 7.76
C VAL A 20 -6.71 -19.93 8.11
N TRP A 21 -5.96 -20.39 9.09
CA TRP A 21 -4.69 -19.81 9.50
C TRP A 21 -3.55 -20.77 9.15
N LEU A 22 -2.72 -20.35 8.22
CA LEU A 22 -1.56 -21.08 7.78
C LEU A 22 -0.32 -20.55 8.52
N ARG A 23 0.39 -21.43 9.24
CA ARG A 23 1.50 -21.07 10.13
C ARG A 23 2.76 -21.83 9.74
N PRO A 24 3.93 -21.14 9.61
CA PRO A 24 5.19 -21.84 9.49
C PRO A 24 5.62 -22.42 10.83
N GLY A 25 6.38 -23.51 10.81
CA GLY A 25 7.13 -23.99 11.95
C GLY A 25 8.04 -22.89 12.50
N ARG A 26 8.33 -22.91 13.81
CA ARG A 26 9.06 -21.84 14.47
C ARG A 26 10.23 -22.35 15.32
N ARG A 27 11.28 -21.52 15.42
CA ARG A 27 12.33 -21.64 16.42
C ARG A 27 12.30 -20.37 17.28
N GLY A 28 11.68 -20.46 18.46
CA GLY A 28 11.39 -19.28 19.28
C GLY A 28 10.45 -18.31 18.57
N LEU A 29 10.86 -17.06 18.41
CA LEU A 29 10.06 -16.01 17.75
C LEU A 29 10.20 -16.00 16.21
N LEU A 30 11.18 -16.70 15.66
CA LEU A 30 11.45 -16.67 14.22
C LEU A 30 10.82 -17.86 13.51
N PRO A 31 10.25 -17.65 12.31
CA PRO A 31 9.79 -18.75 11.47
C PRO A 31 10.98 -19.59 10.99
N GLU A 32 10.78 -20.89 10.87
CA GLU A 32 11.78 -21.79 10.28
C GLU A 32 11.85 -21.56 8.76
N PRO A 33 13.03 -21.29 8.18
CA PRO A 33 13.14 -20.87 6.77
C PRO A 33 12.53 -21.85 5.79
N LYS A 34 12.75 -23.18 5.96
CA LYS A 34 12.19 -24.20 5.06
C LYS A 34 10.67 -24.21 5.11
N SER A 35 10.10 -24.17 6.31
CA SER A 35 8.65 -24.14 6.53
C SER A 35 8.02 -22.85 5.98
N LEU A 36 8.69 -21.70 6.16
CA LEU A 36 8.21 -20.44 5.62
C LEU A 36 8.19 -20.43 4.08
N LEU A 37 9.22 -20.98 3.43
CA LEU A 37 9.26 -21.07 1.97
C LEU A 37 8.16 -21.98 1.43
N ALA A 38 7.89 -23.11 2.07
CA ALA A 38 6.79 -24.01 1.70
C ALA A 38 5.42 -23.31 1.85
N LEU A 39 5.24 -22.59 2.95
CA LEU A 39 4.03 -21.78 3.21
C LEU A 39 3.82 -20.68 2.17
N LEU A 40 4.86 -19.94 1.83
CA LEU A 40 4.80 -18.90 0.79
C LEU A 40 4.43 -19.48 -0.58
N ALA A 41 5.03 -20.64 -0.93
CA ALA A 41 4.68 -21.35 -2.16
C ALA A 41 3.21 -21.78 -2.19
N ARG A 42 2.70 -22.30 -1.07
CA ARG A 42 1.29 -22.69 -0.96
C ARG A 42 0.33 -21.50 -1.04
N ALA A 43 0.62 -20.42 -0.34
CA ALA A 43 -0.19 -19.19 -0.41
C ALA A 43 -0.25 -18.63 -1.83
N GLN A 44 0.89 -18.64 -2.54
CA GLN A 44 0.97 -18.25 -3.94
C GLN A 44 0.15 -19.19 -4.86
N ASP A 45 0.19 -20.47 -4.62
CA ASP A 45 -0.56 -21.48 -5.40
C ASP A 45 -2.07 -21.31 -5.23
N LEU A 46 -2.55 -21.14 -3.98
CA LEU A 46 -3.96 -20.84 -3.68
C LEU A 46 -4.44 -19.59 -4.44
N ARG A 47 -3.62 -18.55 -4.45
CA ARG A 47 -3.93 -17.32 -5.19
C ARG A 47 -3.99 -17.55 -6.71
N VAL A 48 -3.01 -18.25 -7.27
CA VAL A 48 -2.93 -18.50 -8.73
C VAL A 48 -4.09 -19.36 -9.22
N ARG A 49 -4.53 -20.33 -8.42
CA ARG A 49 -5.67 -21.20 -8.74
C ARG A 49 -7.03 -20.56 -8.49
N GLY A 50 -7.07 -19.38 -7.87
CA GLY A 50 -8.32 -18.75 -7.46
C GLY A 50 -9.02 -19.47 -6.29
N GLU A 51 -8.28 -20.27 -5.54
CA GLU A 51 -8.72 -21.00 -4.35
C GLU A 51 -8.73 -20.12 -3.08
N ALA A 52 -7.96 -19.00 -3.08
CA ALA A 52 -8.03 -17.97 -2.07
C ALA A 52 -8.89 -16.80 -2.57
N LEU A 53 -9.86 -16.34 -1.77
CA LEU A 53 -10.68 -15.16 -2.01
C LEU A 53 -10.07 -13.91 -1.40
N ALA A 54 -9.51 -14.05 -0.19
CA ALA A 54 -8.78 -12.99 0.52
C ALA A 54 -7.58 -13.57 1.27
N VAL A 55 -6.53 -12.79 1.41
CA VAL A 55 -5.32 -13.17 2.16
C VAL A 55 -4.85 -11.99 2.98
N GLY A 56 -4.60 -12.22 4.25
CA GLY A 56 -4.01 -11.23 5.16
C GLY A 56 -2.84 -11.80 5.96
N THR A 57 -1.97 -10.91 6.43
CA THR A 57 -0.81 -11.26 7.25
C THR A 57 -1.01 -10.72 8.66
N PRO A 58 -1.06 -11.57 9.70
CA PRO A 58 -1.19 -11.11 11.07
C PRO A 58 -0.02 -10.24 11.51
N ALA A 59 -0.33 -9.17 12.21
CA ALA A 59 0.62 -8.25 12.82
C ALA A 59 0.37 -8.15 14.34
N PHE A 60 0.39 -6.94 14.89
CA PHE A 60 0.02 -6.71 16.28
C PHE A 60 -1.45 -7.10 16.52
N GLY A 61 -1.72 -7.79 17.61
CA GLY A 61 -3.04 -8.35 17.94
C GLY A 61 -3.36 -9.71 17.30
N GLY A 62 -2.36 -10.31 16.60
CA GLY A 62 -2.47 -11.68 16.10
C GLY A 62 -3.50 -11.91 15.01
N PRO A 63 -3.85 -13.18 14.75
CA PRO A 63 -4.86 -13.53 13.75
C PRO A 63 -6.27 -13.00 14.08
N ALA A 64 -6.63 -12.87 15.36
CA ALA A 64 -7.93 -12.32 15.74
C ALA A 64 -8.09 -10.87 15.26
N ALA A 65 -7.14 -9.99 15.59
CA ALA A 65 -7.20 -8.61 15.14
C ALA A 65 -7.18 -8.47 13.60
N LEU A 66 -6.48 -9.36 12.91
CA LEU A 66 -6.53 -9.40 11.45
C LEU A 66 -7.90 -9.81 10.93
N VAL A 67 -8.48 -10.89 11.45
CA VAL A 67 -9.82 -11.37 11.07
C VAL A 67 -10.86 -10.28 11.25
N LEU A 68 -10.83 -9.56 12.38
CA LEU A 68 -11.75 -8.45 12.62
C LEU A 68 -11.58 -7.33 11.57
N ARG A 69 -10.35 -6.95 11.25
CA ARG A 69 -10.09 -5.96 10.18
C ARG A 69 -10.53 -6.46 8.80
N MET A 70 -10.31 -7.75 8.50
CA MET A 70 -10.80 -8.36 7.25
C MET A 70 -12.33 -8.36 7.17
N SER A 71 -13.02 -8.43 8.31
CA SER A 71 -14.48 -8.32 8.40
C SER A 71 -14.99 -6.90 8.13
N MET A 72 -14.30 -5.87 8.65
CA MET A 72 -14.69 -4.45 8.55
C MET A 72 -14.79 -3.99 7.10
N GLY A 73 -13.83 -4.36 6.24
CA GLY A 73 -13.66 -3.82 4.90
C GLY A 73 -14.89 -3.94 3.98
N ASN A 74 -15.61 -5.08 4.03
CA ASN A 74 -16.83 -5.30 3.26
C ASN A 74 -18.07 -5.48 4.15
N GLY A 75 -17.98 -5.15 5.42
CA GLY A 75 -19.10 -5.14 6.33
C GLY A 75 -19.61 -6.53 6.75
N PHE A 76 -18.74 -7.53 6.75
CA PHE A 76 -19.06 -8.86 7.23
C PHE A 76 -18.84 -9.02 8.74
N GLY A 77 -19.38 -10.09 9.30
CA GLY A 77 -19.03 -10.60 10.62
C GLY A 77 -18.17 -11.85 10.53
N PHE A 78 -17.86 -12.44 11.67
CA PHE A 78 -17.05 -13.66 11.74
C PHE A 78 -17.45 -14.56 12.92
N ALA A 79 -17.60 -15.84 12.66
CA ALA A 79 -17.74 -16.86 13.71
C ALA A 79 -16.43 -17.63 13.82
N PHE A 80 -15.72 -17.43 14.93
CA PHE A 80 -14.57 -18.27 15.25
C PHE A 80 -15.02 -19.68 15.63
N ASP A 81 -14.24 -20.68 15.22
CA ASP A 81 -14.48 -22.06 15.60
C ASP A 81 -14.25 -22.25 17.12
N ASP A 82 -15.04 -23.16 17.72
CA ASP A 82 -14.91 -23.50 19.14
C ASP A 82 -13.54 -24.15 19.42
N GLY A 83 -13.04 -23.92 20.63
CA GLY A 83 -11.79 -24.52 21.09
C GLY A 83 -10.53 -23.77 20.73
N LEU A 84 -10.61 -22.64 19.99
CA LEU A 84 -9.47 -21.77 19.75
C LEU A 84 -9.10 -21.00 21.03
N ALA A 85 -7.84 -21.10 21.43
CA ALA A 85 -7.36 -20.40 22.63
C ALA A 85 -7.14 -18.90 22.34
N LEU A 86 -7.66 -18.03 23.21
CA LEU A 86 -7.46 -16.57 23.10
C LEU A 86 -5.97 -16.20 23.04
N ALA A 87 -5.13 -16.88 23.83
CA ALA A 87 -3.70 -16.64 23.82
C ALA A 87 -3.03 -16.91 22.45
N GLU A 88 -3.55 -17.87 21.67
CA GLU A 88 -3.08 -18.12 20.31
C GLU A 88 -3.64 -17.09 19.32
N LEU A 89 -4.94 -16.77 19.44
CA LEU A 89 -5.63 -15.84 18.57
C LEU A 89 -5.06 -14.41 18.65
N PHE A 90 -4.62 -13.98 19.84
CA PHE A 90 -4.00 -12.67 20.06
C PHE A 90 -2.47 -12.72 20.17
N GLY A 91 -1.90 -13.92 20.02
CA GLY A 91 -0.47 -14.15 20.10
C GLY A 91 0.33 -13.71 18.87
N PRO A 92 1.68 -13.71 18.98
CA PRO A 92 2.56 -13.39 17.86
C PRO A 92 2.40 -14.39 16.71
N ALA A 93 2.09 -13.88 15.51
CA ALA A 93 1.79 -14.71 14.34
C ALA A 93 2.53 -14.27 13.07
N ARG A 94 3.66 -13.57 13.21
CA ARG A 94 4.46 -13.09 12.07
C ARG A 94 4.90 -14.23 11.15
N GLY A 95 4.86 -13.99 9.84
CA GLY A 95 5.22 -14.99 8.82
C GLY A 95 4.10 -15.97 8.51
N SER A 96 2.91 -15.83 9.11
CA SER A 96 1.73 -16.63 8.82
C SER A 96 0.73 -15.89 7.95
N PHE A 97 -0.28 -16.60 7.44
CA PHE A 97 -1.35 -16.04 6.62
C PHE A 97 -2.71 -16.46 7.15
N VAL A 98 -3.65 -15.53 7.15
CA VAL A 98 -5.08 -15.82 7.25
C VAL A 98 -5.65 -15.80 5.84
N VAL A 99 -6.32 -16.87 5.44
CA VAL A 99 -6.81 -17.07 4.09
C VAL A 99 -8.31 -17.39 4.13
N GLU A 100 -9.09 -16.58 3.40
CA GLU A 100 -10.47 -16.92 3.07
C GLU A 100 -10.45 -17.83 1.84
N LEU A 101 -11.14 -18.95 1.93
CA LEU A 101 -11.13 -20.00 0.92
C LEU A 101 -12.34 -19.94 0.00
N ALA A 102 -12.12 -20.20 -1.28
CA ALA A 102 -13.19 -20.48 -2.22
C ALA A 102 -13.93 -21.79 -1.85
N GLU A 103 -15.11 -21.96 -2.40
CA GLU A 103 -15.92 -23.16 -2.15
C GLU A 103 -15.24 -24.43 -2.73
N GLY A 104 -15.32 -25.53 -1.98
CA GLY A 104 -14.76 -26.82 -2.41
C GLY A 104 -13.27 -27.02 -2.13
N VAL A 105 -12.54 -26.02 -1.64
CA VAL A 105 -11.13 -26.18 -1.26
C VAL A 105 -11.03 -26.97 0.04
N SER A 106 -10.44 -28.17 0.00
CA SER A 106 -10.35 -29.08 1.15
C SER A 106 -8.93 -29.50 1.52
N ASP A 107 -8.03 -29.60 0.55
CA ASP A 107 -6.69 -30.13 0.74
C ASP A 107 -5.69 -29.01 1.08
N LEU A 108 -5.55 -28.73 2.39
CA LEU A 108 -4.62 -27.74 2.94
C LEU A 108 -3.61 -28.35 3.91
N GLU A 109 -3.67 -29.64 4.15
CA GLU A 109 -2.76 -30.32 5.05
C GLU A 109 -1.33 -30.35 4.46
N SER A 110 -0.36 -30.13 5.29
CA SER A 110 1.06 -30.17 4.92
C SER A 110 1.90 -30.68 6.09
N ALA A 111 2.94 -31.44 5.81
CA ALA A 111 3.94 -31.81 6.81
C ALA A 111 4.93 -30.67 7.10
N GLU A 112 4.93 -29.62 6.28
CA GLU A 112 5.92 -28.54 6.33
C GLU A 112 5.42 -27.27 7.05
N PHE A 113 4.11 -27.11 7.19
CA PHE A 113 3.50 -25.98 7.89
C PHE A 113 2.14 -26.41 8.49
N ASP A 114 1.69 -25.66 9.51
CA ASP A 114 0.39 -25.92 10.16
C ASP A 114 -0.74 -25.20 9.46
N CYS A 115 -1.90 -25.87 9.37
CA CYS A 115 -3.17 -25.29 8.94
C CYS A 115 -4.20 -25.44 10.06
N THR A 116 -4.73 -24.31 10.55
CA THR A 116 -5.77 -24.28 11.57
C THR A 116 -7.03 -23.63 11.01
N ALA A 117 -8.19 -24.27 11.12
CA ALA A 117 -9.45 -23.62 10.85
C ALA A 117 -9.69 -22.51 11.89
N LEU A 118 -9.97 -21.30 11.42
CA LEU A 118 -10.32 -20.17 12.28
C LEU A 118 -11.83 -20.01 12.44
N GLY A 119 -12.60 -20.39 11.42
CA GLY A 119 -14.04 -20.22 11.43
C GLY A 119 -14.63 -19.87 10.07
N ARG A 120 -15.74 -19.12 10.11
CA ARG A 120 -16.51 -18.74 8.93
C ARG A 120 -16.90 -17.27 8.93
N VAL A 121 -16.90 -16.70 7.73
CA VAL A 121 -17.44 -15.36 7.48
C VAL A 121 -18.96 -15.38 7.67
N LEU A 122 -19.49 -14.38 8.38
CA LEU A 122 -20.92 -14.20 8.62
C LEU A 122 -21.45 -13.03 7.79
N GLU A 123 -22.70 -13.17 7.31
CA GLU A 123 -23.47 -12.04 6.77
C GLU A 123 -23.80 -11.03 7.89
N ALA A 124 -24.13 -11.52 9.07
CA ALA A 124 -24.46 -10.68 10.22
C ALA A 124 -23.20 -9.98 10.75
N ARG A 125 -23.26 -8.66 10.92
CA ARG A 125 -22.16 -7.82 11.41
C ARG A 125 -21.90 -8.03 12.91
N ARG A 126 -21.33 -9.17 13.25
CA ARG A 126 -20.89 -9.52 14.61
C ARG A 126 -19.73 -10.52 14.58
N ALA A 127 -18.91 -10.49 15.60
CA ALA A 127 -17.90 -11.52 15.86
C ALA A 127 -18.39 -12.43 17.01
N THR A 128 -18.19 -13.74 16.86
CA THR A 128 -18.58 -14.73 17.88
C THR A 128 -17.43 -15.69 18.19
N LEU A 129 -17.28 -16.04 19.46
CA LEU A 129 -16.32 -17.05 19.94
C LEU A 129 -16.83 -17.67 21.24
N GLY A 130 -16.92 -19.00 21.33
CA GLY A 130 -17.27 -19.73 22.56
C GLY A 130 -18.60 -19.31 23.19
N GLY A 131 -19.58 -18.90 22.38
CA GLY A 131 -20.90 -18.44 22.87
C GLY A 131 -20.97 -16.93 23.18
N GLU A 132 -19.85 -16.23 23.23
CA GLU A 132 -19.79 -14.77 23.35
C GLU A 132 -19.96 -14.10 21.98
N SER A 133 -20.52 -12.89 21.97
CA SER A 133 -20.77 -12.14 20.74
C SER A 133 -20.55 -10.63 20.95
N VAL A 134 -19.92 -9.98 19.99
CA VAL A 134 -19.73 -8.53 19.95
C VAL A 134 -20.13 -7.99 18.58
N GLY A 135 -20.74 -6.81 18.54
CA GLY A 135 -21.08 -6.11 17.29
C GLY A 135 -19.85 -5.61 16.55
N MET A 136 -19.85 -5.70 15.21
CA MET A 136 -18.75 -5.16 14.41
C MET A 136 -18.71 -3.64 14.48
N ASP A 137 -19.84 -2.96 14.62
CA ASP A 137 -19.90 -1.51 14.73
C ASP A 137 -19.21 -1.01 16.02
N GLU A 138 -19.37 -1.74 17.13
CA GLU A 138 -18.66 -1.47 18.38
C GLU A 138 -17.14 -1.65 18.22
N LEU A 139 -16.72 -2.70 17.52
CA LEU A 139 -15.31 -2.98 17.27
C LEU A 139 -14.68 -1.95 16.33
N GLU A 140 -15.43 -1.50 15.32
CA GLU A 140 -14.98 -0.42 14.40
C GLU A 140 -14.82 0.89 15.15
N GLU A 141 -15.77 1.25 16.00
CA GLU A 141 -15.69 2.47 16.81
C GLU A 141 -14.47 2.45 17.76
N LEU A 142 -14.21 1.33 18.41
CA LEU A 142 -13.01 1.14 19.23
C LEU A 142 -11.70 1.21 18.42
N TYR A 143 -11.70 0.64 17.24
CA TYR A 143 -10.52 0.61 16.36
C TYR A 143 -10.20 1.99 15.80
N GLU A 144 -11.19 2.70 15.27
CA GLU A 144 -11.04 4.03 14.70
C GLU A 144 -10.79 5.07 15.78
N GLY A 145 -11.50 4.97 16.92
CA GLY A 145 -11.38 5.91 18.03
C GLY A 145 -10.05 5.89 18.77
N ALA A 146 -9.23 4.84 18.57
CA ALA A 146 -7.96 4.70 19.31
C ALA A 146 -6.96 5.87 19.10
N LEU A 147 -7.02 6.56 17.97
CA LEU A 147 -6.15 7.69 17.62
C LEU A 147 -6.95 8.97 17.27
N GLU A 148 -8.24 9.02 17.55
CA GLU A 148 -9.13 10.11 17.12
C GLU A 148 -8.63 11.47 17.62
N ASP A 149 -8.07 11.55 18.84
CA ASP A 149 -7.55 12.80 19.42
C ASP A 149 -6.29 13.33 18.69
N VAL A 150 -5.59 12.48 17.96
CA VAL A 150 -4.33 12.81 17.27
C VAL A 150 -4.50 12.86 15.75
N PHE A 151 -5.24 11.89 15.23
CA PHE A 151 -5.57 11.76 13.80
C PHE A 151 -7.07 11.52 13.65
N PRO A 152 -7.90 12.57 13.67
CA PRO A 152 -9.34 12.44 13.53
C PRO A 152 -9.71 11.73 12.22
N VAL A 153 -10.53 10.68 12.32
CA VAL A 153 -11.10 9.97 11.14
C VAL A 153 -12.33 10.72 10.63
N ARG A 154 -12.96 11.50 11.53
CA ARG A 154 -14.14 12.30 11.22
C ARG A 154 -13.77 13.77 11.33
N CYS A 155 -13.96 14.51 10.27
CA CYS A 155 -13.96 15.96 10.31
C CYS A 155 -15.41 16.44 10.31
N ASP A 156 -15.68 17.57 11.00
CA ASP A 156 -16.93 18.27 10.81
C ASP A 156 -17.04 18.62 9.32
N ALA A 157 -17.93 17.92 8.63
CA ALA A 157 -18.24 18.22 7.26
C ALA A 157 -18.88 19.60 7.25
N GLY A 158 -18.10 20.62 6.92
CA GLY A 158 -18.65 21.88 6.45
C GLY A 158 -19.57 21.60 5.25
N GLU A 159 -20.22 22.60 4.73
CA GLU A 159 -21.03 22.44 3.52
C GLU A 159 -20.22 21.69 2.45
N LEU A 160 -20.66 20.48 2.12
CA LEU A 160 -20.06 19.72 1.02
C LEU A 160 -20.24 20.56 -0.24
N VAL A 161 -19.13 21.05 -0.77
CA VAL A 161 -19.13 21.68 -2.08
C VAL A 161 -19.53 20.60 -3.10
N SER A 162 -20.74 20.71 -3.63
CA SER A 162 -21.18 19.84 -4.70
C SER A 162 -20.29 20.10 -5.91
N LEU A 163 -19.44 19.14 -6.23
CA LEU A 163 -18.69 19.16 -7.48
C LEU A 163 -19.67 18.85 -8.63
N PRO A 164 -19.52 19.49 -9.78
CA PRO A 164 -20.36 19.18 -10.94
C PRO A 164 -20.17 17.70 -11.31
N ASP A 165 -21.27 17.02 -11.63
CA ASP A 165 -21.30 15.58 -11.98
C ASP A 165 -20.37 15.22 -13.16
N ALA A 166 -20.01 16.19 -13.96
CA ALA A 166 -18.98 16.07 -14.98
C ALA A 166 -18.12 17.34 -14.97
N TRP A 167 -16.82 17.16 -14.74
CA TRP A 167 -15.86 18.22 -15.00
C TRP A 167 -15.86 18.44 -16.52
N PRO A 168 -16.23 19.62 -17.04
CA PRO A 168 -16.23 19.85 -18.47
C PRO A 168 -14.80 19.61 -18.98
N ALA A 169 -14.60 18.48 -19.63
CA ALA A 169 -13.37 18.30 -20.42
C ALA A 169 -13.36 19.44 -21.44
N PRO A 170 -12.32 20.28 -21.46
CA PRO A 170 -12.24 21.32 -22.48
C PRO A 170 -12.22 20.61 -23.83
N ALA A 171 -13.38 20.70 -24.55
CA ALA A 171 -13.60 19.98 -25.80
C ALA A 171 -12.59 20.36 -26.90
N ASP A 172 -11.88 21.48 -26.74
CA ASP A 172 -10.96 22.05 -27.74
C ASP A 172 -9.61 22.48 -27.16
N ARG A 173 -9.12 21.79 -26.14
CA ARG A 173 -7.75 22.07 -25.72
C ARG A 173 -6.79 21.51 -26.75
N ALA A 174 -6.40 22.36 -27.72
CA ALA A 174 -5.28 22.06 -28.57
C ALA A 174 -4.06 21.74 -27.68
N VAL A 175 -3.60 20.51 -27.69
CA VAL A 175 -2.36 20.14 -27.01
C VAL A 175 -1.26 20.95 -27.69
N PRO A 176 -0.64 21.91 -26.98
CA PRO A 176 0.40 22.72 -27.60
C PRO A 176 1.52 21.79 -28.07
N ARG A 177 1.74 21.73 -29.36
CA ARG A 177 2.87 21.01 -29.93
C ARG A 177 4.12 21.89 -29.76
N PRO A 178 5.22 21.35 -29.24
CA PRO A 178 6.46 22.11 -29.17
C PRO A 178 6.86 22.58 -30.58
N PRO A 179 7.31 23.82 -30.71
CA PRO A 179 7.65 24.40 -32.03
C PRO A 179 8.78 23.63 -32.73
N HIS A 180 9.56 22.87 -31.99
CA HIS A 180 10.65 22.04 -32.50
C HIS A 180 10.56 20.65 -31.90
N GLY A 181 10.16 19.67 -32.69
CA GLY A 181 10.15 18.26 -32.29
C GLY A 181 11.59 17.72 -32.25
N ALA A 182 12.06 17.32 -31.08
CA ALA A 182 13.29 16.53 -30.96
C ALA A 182 12.94 15.05 -31.11
N ALA A 183 13.70 14.32 -31.91
CA ALA A 183 13.51 12.86 -32.04
C ALA A 183 13.72 12.12 -30.70
N ARG A 184 14.60 12.64 -29.85
CA ARG A 184 14.81 12.24 -28.47
C ARG A 184 14.82 13.50 -27.59
N PRO A 185 13.68 13.86 -26.98
CA PRO A 185 13.63 15.04 -26.12
C PRO A 185 14.47 14.82 -24.88
N ARG A 186 15.25 15.84 -24.51
CA ARG A 186 16.07 15.86 -23.30
C ARG A 186 15.25 16.40 -22.14
N PHE A 187 15.27 15.65 -21.04
CA PHE A 187 14.65 16.01 -19.77
C PHE A 187 15.73 16.33 -18.75
N LEU A 188 15.70 17.54 -18.22
CA LEU A 188 16.52 17.90 -17.07
C LEU A 188 15.80 17.49 -15.79
N ILE A 189 16.50 16.71 -14.95
CA ILE A 189 15.99 16.18 -13.67
C ILE A 189 16.87 16.75 -12.55
N PRO A 190 16.53 17.91 -11.96
CA PRO A 190 17.29 18.44 -10.85
C PRO A 190 17.04 17.65 -9.57
N VAL A 191 18.12 17.40 -8.83
CA VAL A 191 18.12 16.74 -7.53
C VAL A 191 18.45 17.77 -6.47
N PHE A 192 17.45 18.16 -5.70
CA PHE A 192 17.57 19.05 -4.56
C PHE A 192 17.83 18.25 -3.28
N PRO A 193 18.28 18.88 -2.18
CA PRO A 193 18.35 18.20 -0.91
C PRO A 193 17.02 17.56 -0.58
N GLY A 194 17.04 16.22 -0.51
CA GLY A 194 15.89 15.40 -0.22
C GLY A 194 14.98 14.99 -1.35
N THR A 195 15.34 15.30 -2.56
CA THR A 195 14.74 14.64 -3.72
C THR A 195 14.98 13.13 -3.62
N ASN A 196 13.93 12.37 -3.87
CA ASN A 196 13.95 10.93 -4.11
C ASN A 196 13.40 10.66 -5.51
N CYS A 197 13.48 9.44 -5.97
CA CYS A 197 12.90 9.02 -7.25
C CYS A 197 13.58 9.63 -8.51
N GLU A 198 14.75 10.24 -8.41
CA GLU A 198 15.48 10.75 -9.57
C GLU A 198 15.88 9.64 -10.54
N TYR A 199 16.27 8.48 -10.03
CA TYR A 199 16.62 7.31 -10.86
C TYR A 199 15.40 6.66 -11.50
N GLU A 200 14.28 6.57 -10.79
CA GLU A 200 13.02 6.06 -11.32
C GLU A 200 12.50 6.98 -12.42
N SER A 201 12.59 8.29 -12.20
CA SER A 201 12.19 9.31 -13.18
C SER A 201 13.07 9.23 -14.43
N ALA A 202 14.39 9.12 -14.28
CA ALA A 202 15.31 8.95 -15.39
C ALA A 202 14.98 7.69 -16.21
N ARG A 203 14.78 6.55 -15.55
CA ARG A 203 14.36 5.30 -16.21
C ARG A 203 13.03 5.42 -16.93
N ALA A 204 12.06 6.16 -16.36
CA ALA A 204 10.77 6.37 -17.00
C ALA A 204 10.91 7.18 -18.28
N VAL A 205 11.70 8.27 -18.26
CA VAL A 205 12.03 9.09 -19.43
C VAL A 205 12.71 8.26 -20.52
N GLU A 206 13.71 7.47 -20.16
CA GLU A 206 14.45 6.62 -21.10
C GLU A 206 13.57 5.54 -21.74
N ARG A 207 12.69 4.90 -20.94
CA ARG A 207 11.70 3.92 -21.45
C ARG A 207 10.71 4.56 -22.43
N ALA A 208 10.38 5.83 -22.22
CA ALA A 208 9.52 6.58 -23.13
C ALA A 208 10.25 7.09 -24.39
N GLY A 209 11.56 6.80 -24.53
CA GLY A 209 12.37 7.21 -25.69
C GLY A 209 13.02 8.58 -25.56
N GLY A 210 12.96 9.22 -24.40
CA GLY A 210 13.65 10.46 -24.10
C GLY A 210 15.12 10.27 -23.72
N GLU A 211 15.80 11.36 -23.41
CA GLU A 211 17.14 11.42 -22.83
C GLU A 211 17.02 12.08 -21.45
N ALA A 212 17.44 11.38 -20.39
CA ALA A 212 17.39 11.89 -19.03
C ALA A 212 18.76 12.45 -18.61
N GLU A 213 18.79 13.68 -18.10
CA GLU A 213 19.96 14.28 -17.48
C GLU A 213 19.67 14.60 -16.02
N VAL A 214 20.29 13.86 -15.10
CA VAL A 214 20.17 14.07 -13.65
C VAL A 214 21.23 15.12 -13.24
N LEU A 215 20.77 16.20 -12.59
CA LEU A 215 21.64 17.30 -12.14
C LEU A 215 21.50 17.50 -10.63
N VAL A 216 22.54 17.14 -9.87
CA VAL A 216 22.57 17.37 -8.42
C VAL A 216 22.83 18.84 -8.11
N VAL A 217 21.93 19.45 -7.35
CA VAL A 217 22.06 20.80 -6.79
C VAL A 217 22.87 20.71 -5.49
N ARG A 218 24.06 21.28 -5.51
CA ARG A 218 25.01 21.27 -4.39
C ARG A 218 24.77 22.47 -3.49
N THR A 219 24.50 22.24 -2.20
CA THR A 219 24.09 23.28 -1.24
C THR A 219 25.04 23.46 -0.07
N LEU A 220 26.19 22.78 -0.08
CA LEU A 220 27.11 22.76 1.08
C LEU A 220 27.87 24.08 1.27
N THR A 221 28.12 24.83 0.20
CA THR A 221 28.77 26.14 0.28
C THR A 221 28.11 27.15 -0.67
N PRO A 222 28.23 28.46 -0.44
CA PRO A 222 27.70 29.48 -1.34
C PRO A 222 28.25 29.37 -2.78
N GLU A 223 29.53 29.01 -2.94
CA GLU A 223 30.17 28.81 -4.24
C GLU A 223 29.58 27.62 -4.98
N ALA A 224 29.37 26.48 -4.26
CA ALA A 224 28.74 25.29 -4.83
C ALA A 224 27.28 25.54 -5.23
N MET A 225 26.57 26.38 -4.48
CA MET A 225 25.22 26.81 -4.81
C MET A 225 25.22 27.65 -6.09
N LYS A 226 26.08 28.65 -6.17
CA LYS A 226 26.20 29.48 -7.38
C LYS A 226 26.54 28.63 -8.60
N GLU A 227 27.53 27.75 -8.50
CA GLU A 227 27.87 26.80 -9.57
C GLU A 227 26.68 25.95 -10.00
N SER A 228 25.88 25.50 -9.03
CA SER A 228 24.67 24.70 -9.31
C SER A 228 23.61 25.50 -10.06
N VAL A 229 23.39 26.77 -9.70
CA VAL A 229 22.48 27.68 -10.42
C VAL A 229 22.97 27.92 -11.86
N ASP A 230 24.27 28.26 -12.05
CA ASP A 230 24.84 28.50 -13.37
C ASP A 230 24.71 27.24 -14.27
N ARG A 231 25.01 26.06 -13.72
CA ARG A 231 24.88 24.79 -14.44
C ARG A 231 23.43 24.48 -14.76
N PHE A 232 22.52 24.68 -13.80
CA PHE A 232 21.08 24.43 -14.00
C PHE A 232 20.54 25.32 -15.13
N ALA A 233 20.84 26.62 -15.13
CA ALA A 233 20.40 27.55 -16.19
C ALA A 233 20.91 27.14 -17.58
N ALA A 234 22.19 26.76 -17.67
CA ALA A 234 22.79 26.30 -18.93
C ALA A 234 22.15 25.01 -19.45
N ARG A 235 21.87 24.03 -18.55
CA ARG A 235 21.26 22.76 -18.91
C ARG A 235 19.77 22.88 -19.22
N LEU A 236 19.06 23.74 -18.49
CA LEU A 236 17.65 24.03 -18.76
C LEU A 236 17.46 24.60 -20.17
N GLY A 237 18.32 25.56 -20.58
CA GLY A 237 18.28 26.12 -21.93
C GLY A 237 18.57 25.11 -23.04
N ALA A 238 19.24 23.99 -22.73
CA ALA A 238 19.53 22.89 -23.66
C ALA A 238 18.54 21.75 -23.62
N SER A 239 17.52 21.82 -22.77
CA SER A 239 16.52 20.74 -22.55
C SER A 239 15.17 21.13 -23.12
N GLN A 240 14.35 20.14 -23.45
CA GLN A 240 12.97 20.33 -23.93
C GLN A 240 11.95 20.22 -22.80
N ALA A 241 12.33 19.63 -21.68
CA ALA A 241 11.47 19.48 -20.51
C ALA A 241 12.27 19.55 -19.20
N LEU A 242 11.61 20.05 -18.17
CA LEU A 242 12.05 19.98 -16.78
C LEU A 242 11.17 18.94 -16.07
N PHE A 243 11.79 17.97 -15.42
CA PHE A 243 11.10 16.97 -14.63
C PHE A 243 11.50 17.13 -13.16
N LEU A 244 10.56 17.55 -12.31
CA LEU A 244 10.80 17.67 -10.88
C LEU A 244 10.37 16.34 -10.21
N PRO A 245 11.34 15.54 -9.71
CA PRO A 245 11.03 14.30 -9.05
C PRO A 245 10.32 14.53 -7.69
N GLY A 246 9.68 13.50 -7.20
CA GLY A 246 9.12 13.50 -5.86
C GLY A 246 10.17 13.42 -4.77
N GLY A 247 9.71 13.57 -3.55
CA GLY A 247 10.49 13.47 -2.32
C GLY A 247 9.86 14.31 -1.24
N SER A 248 9.99 13.89 0.00
CA SER A 248 9.45 14.60 1.16
C SER A 248 10.48 14.62 2.30
N PRO A 249 11.69 15.11 2.06
CA PRO A 249 12.66 15.26 3.12
C PRO A 249 12.40 16.55 3.88
N ASN A 250 12.45 16.52 5.15
CA ASN A 250 12.22 17.65 6.03
C ASN A 250 10.81 18.29 5.95
N GLY A 251 9.82 17.56 5.41
CA GLY A 251 8.46 18.08 5.27
C GLY A 251 8.28 19.08 4.11
N ASP A 252 7.04 19.37 3.79
CA ASP A 252 6.70 20.24 2.67
C ASP A 252 6.34 21.67 3.13
N GLU A 253 6.02 21.88 4.43
CA GLU A 253 5.56 23.14 5.01
C GLU A 253 6.19 23.43 6.38
N PRO A 254 6.38 24.69 6.73
CA PRO A 254 6.50 25.90 5.89
C PRO A 254 7.91 26.08 5.28
N ASP A 255 8.90 25.34 5.76
CA ASP A 255 10.34 25.48 5.44
C ASP A 255 10.92 24.28 4.68
N GLY A 256 10.05 23.52 4.02
CA GLY A 256 10.41 22.30 3.31
C GLY A 256 11.08 22.53 1.94
N SER A 257 11.35 21.41 1.28
CA SER A 257 12.02 21.37 -0.03
C SER A 257 11.31 22.17 -1.10
N GLY A 258 9.97 22.20 -1.08
CA GLY A 258 9.15 22.93 -2.05
C GLY A 258 9.45 24.43 -2.04
N LYS A 259 9.60 25.03 -0.86
CA LYS A 259 9.98 26.44 -0.70
C LYS A 259 11.38 26.71 -1.25
N PHE A 260 12.34 25.84 -0.95
CA PHE A 260 13.71 25.94 -1.48
C PHE A 260 13.73 25.87 -3.01
N ILE A 261 13.03 24.88 -3.59
CA ILE A 261 12.92 24.73 -5.05
C ILE A 261 12.29 25.97 -5.69
N ALA A 262 11.21 26.49 -5.12
CA ALA A 262 10.55 27.69 -5.62
C ALA A 262 11.46 28.93 -5.60
N ILE A 263 12.30 29.07 -4.56
CA ILE A 263 13.29 30.17 -4.48
C ILE A 263 14.42 29.96 -5.51
N PHE A 264 14.90 28.72 -5.65
CA PHE A 264 15.95 28.38 -6.59
C PHE A 264 15.55 28.64 -8.06
N LEU A 265 14.27 28.41 -8.39
CA LEU A 265 13.74 28.59 -9.75
C LEU A 265 13.31 30.04 -10.10
N ARG A 266 13.38 30.97 -9.15
CA ARG A 266 13.11 32.41 -9.35
C ARG A 266 14.34 33.16 -9.85
#